data_507dd97048533d43ba4ab3e42a67b86f
#
_entry.id   507dd97048533d43ba4ab3e42a67b86f
#
_cell.length_a   1.000
_cell.length_b   1.000
_cell.length_c   1.000
_cell.angle_alpha   90.00
_cell.angle_beta   90.00
_cell.angle_gamma   90.00
#
_symmetry.space_group_name_H-M   'P 1'
#
loop_
_entity.id
_entity.type
_entity.pdbx_description
1 polymer ?
#
loop_
_entity_poly.entity_id
_entity_poly.type
_entity_poly.pdbx_seq_one_letter_code
_entity_poly.pdbx_strand_id
1 'polypeptide(L)'
;MDRRTLRMKTLLLGATGQIGNAFAEQLPSHWDIISLGKKELDLRNADNIPSTVFKFEPELIINCAAFTEVDLAEKKKNECSAINHIAVHELAKTSKALGARLVHFSTDYVFDGCQALAYSEQSPTGPLSHYGQTKLDGENSISDTGCEFLIFRTSWVFAKNGKNFIGKIDKLLRDRDEISVVNDQFGAPTSASFIAKIVLLSLLRSNLSNGIYHLSSAGATSWLGLAQKYLALCLNESAENRQYKCRKIIGIPSSEYQTA
;
A
#
# COMPACT_ATOMS: atom_id res chain seq x y z
N MET A 1 24.52 -16.33 -15.39
CA MET A 1 23.72 -15.09 -15.32
C MET A 1 22.74 -15.15 -16.47
N ASP A 2 21.48 -15.35 -16.19
CA ASP A 2 20.43 -15.45 -17.23
C ASP A 2 20.25 -14.06 -17.88
N ARG A 3 20.23 -13.99 -19.21
CA ARG A 3 20.07 -12.73 -19.98
C ARG A 3 18.75 -11.98 -19.69
N ARG A 4 17.81 -12.60 -18.96
CA ARG A 4 16.52 -12.01 -18.57
C ARG A 4 16.59 -10.92 -17.50
N THR A 5 17.70 -10.76 -16.80
CA THR A 5 17.87 -9.76 -15.72
C THR A 5 18.44 -8.41 -16.22
N LEU A 6 18.84 -8.30 -17.48
CA LEU A 6 19.63 -7.16 -17.94
C LEU A 6 18.82 -5.93 -18.37
N ARG A 7 17.56 -6.04 -18.75
CA ARG A 7 16.72 -4.89 -19.17
C ARG A 7 15.25 -5.27 -19.17
N MET A 8 14.63 -5.24 -18.00
CA MET A 8 13.19 -5.56 -17.87
C MET A 8 12.34 -4.33 -18.18
N LYS A 9 11.44 -4.43 -19.14
CA LYS A 9 10.51 -3.36 -19.49
C LYS A 9 9.39 -3.32 -18.44
N THR A 10 9.43 -2.30 -17.60
CA THR A 10 8.61 -2.19 -16.40
C THR A 10 7.67 -1.01 -16.48
N LEU A 11 6.38 -1.26 -16.28
CA LEU A 11 5.36 -0.23 -16.14
C LEU A 11 5.04 -0.02 -14.66
N LEU A 12 5.35 1.17 -14.13
CA LEU A 12 5.03 1.57 -12.76
C LEU A 12 3.81 2.47 -12.74
N LEU A 13 2.70 1.97 -12.20
CA LEU A 13 1.46 2.72 -12.02
C LEU A 13 1.38 3.32 -10.62
N GLY A 14 0.86 4.55 -10.52
CA GLY A 14 0.76 5.26 -9.25
C GLY A 14 2.11 5.72 -8.69
N ALA A 15 3.06 6.06 -9.57
CA ALA A 15 4.42 6.49 -9.22
C ALA A 15 4.50 7.68 -8.24
N THR A 16 3.44 8.49 -8.16
CA THR A 16 3.35 9.64 -7.24
C THR A 16 2.85 9.30 -5.84
N GLY A 17 2.37 8.07 -5.62
CA GLY A 17 1.96 7.56 -4.31
C GLY A 17 3.15 7.14 -3.44
N GLN A 18 2.90 6.80 -2.16
CA GLN A 18 3.97 6.46 -1.21
C GLN A 18 4.80 5.25 -1.68
N ILE A 19 4.13 4.15 -2.04
CA ILE A 19 4.79 2.92 -2.51
C ILE A 19 5.41 3.16 -3.90
N GLY A 20 4.67 3.79 -4.82
CA GLY A 20 5.16 4.07 -6.18
C GLY A 20 6.41 4.94 -6.19
N ASN A 21 6.46 5.99 -5.37
CA ASN A 21 7.65 6.83 -5.23
C ASN A 21 8.84 6.03 -4.69
N ALA A 22 8.62 5.17 -3.70
CA ALA A 22 9.67 4.30 -3.16
C ALA A 22 10.21 3.31 -4.22
N PHE A 23 9.36 2.82 -5.13
CA PHE A 23 9.81 2.04 -6.29
C PHE A 23 10.60 2.90 -7.28
N ALA A 24 10.11 4.09 -7.63
CA ALA A 24 10.81 4.98 -8.55
C ALA A 24 12.24 5.32 -8.09
N GLU A 25 12.46 5.40 -6.77
CA GLU A 25 13.77 5.65 -6.17
C GLU A 25 14.69 4.41 -6.15
N GLN A 26 14.14 3.18 -6.23
CA GLN A 26 14.89 1.94 -5.99
C GLN A 26 14.93 0.98 -7.19
N LEU A 27 14.11 1.21 -8.22
CA LEU A 27 14.14 0.40 -9.43
C LEU A 27 15.53 0.42 -10.05
N PRO A 28 16.03 -0.73 -10.54
CA PRO A 28 17.35 -0.79 -11.14
C PRO A 28 17.48 0.15 -12.34
N SER A 29 18.52 0.96 -12.38
CA SER A 29 18.75 1.95 -13.44
C SER A 29 18.93 1.35 -14.85
N HIS A 30 19.21 0.06 -14.94
CA HIS A 30 19.34 -0.66 -16.20
C HIS A 30 18.00 -1.23 -16.72
N TRP A 31 16.91 -1.13 -15.94
CA TRP A 31 15.58 -1.48 -16.41
C TRP A 31 14.99 -0.35 -17.27
N ASP A 32 14.12 -0.72 -18.22
CA ASP A 32 13.37 0.24 -19.04
C ASP A 32 12.07 0.58 -18.28
N ILE A 33 12.10 1.71 -17.55
CA ILE A 33 11.05 2.07 -16.60
C ILE A 33 10.15 3.14 -17.19
N ILE A 34 8.87 2.83 -17.30
CA ILE A 34 7.80 3.76 -17.69
C ILE A 34 6.93 3.99 -16.47
N SER A 35 6.89 5.22 -15.99
CA SER A 35 6.10 5.61 -14.82
C SER A 35 4.87 6.39 -15.25
N LEU A 36 3.67 5.91 -14.89
CA LEU A 36 2.41 6.58 -15.15
C LEU A 36 1.74 7.01 -13.85
N GLY A 37 1.38 8.28 -13.79
CA GLY A 37 0.53 8.83 -12.75
C GLY A 37 -0.94 8.92 -13.19
N LYS A 38 -1.78 9.52 -12.35
CA LYS A 38 -3.22 9.71 -12.64
C LYS A 38 -3.49 10.53 -13.90
N LYS A 39 -2.58 11.42 -14.30
CA LYS A 39 -2.75 12.26 -15.50
C LYS A 39 -2.58 11.45 -16.78
N GLU A 40 -1.66 10.49 -16.77
CA GLU A 40 -1.33 9.65 -17.91
C GLU A 40 -2.29 8.46 -18.04
N LEU A 41 -2.70 7.90 -16.88
CA LEU A 41 -3.67 6.79 -16.81
C LEU A 41 -4.57 6.95 -15.57
N ASP A 42 -5.77 7.45 -15.78
CA ASP A 42 -6.78 7.52 -14.72
C ASP A 42 -7.52 6.20 -14.61
N LEU A 43 -7.24 5.45 -13.56
CA LEU A 43 -7.85 4.14 -13.31
C LEU A 43 -9.37 4.17 -13.10
N ARG A 44 -9.99 5.33 -12.95
CA ARG A 44 -11.47 5.44 -12.95
C ARG A 44 -12.07 5.12 -14.32
N ASN A 45 -11.29 5.22 -15.38
CA ASN A 45 -11.66 4.93 -16.76
C ASN A 45 -10.99 3.63 -17.21
N ALA A 46 -11.51 2.50 -16.72
CA ALA A 46 -10.91 1.18 -16.94
C ALA A 46 -10.77 0.82 -18.42
N ASP A 47 -11.68 1.30 -19.29
CA ASP A 47 -11.65 1.06 -20.74
C ASP A 47 -10.38 1.57 -21.43
N ASN A 48 -9.73 2.56 -20.84
CA ASN A 48 -8.47 3.12 -21.37
C ASN A 48 -7.24 2.31 -20.97
N ILE A 49 -7.35 1.38 -20.02
CA ILE A 49 -6.22 0.61 -19.49
C ILE A 49 -5.58 -0.25 -20.58
N PRO A 50 -6.33 -1.12 -21.32
CA PRO A 50 -5.71 -1.97 -22.33
C PRO A 50 -4.96 -1.14 -23.39
N SER A 51 -5.64 -0.15 -23.99
CA SER A 51 -5.05 0.66 -25.05
C SER A 51 -3.80 1.44 -24.61
N THR A 52 -3.74 1.84 -23.34
CA THR A 52 -2.58 2.54 -22.77
C THR A 52 -1.44 1.57 -22.48
N VAL A 53 -1.72 0.43 -21.83
CA VAL A 53 -0.71 -0.53 -21.42
C VAL A 53 -0.10 -1.23 -22.62
N PHE A 54 -0.91 -1.60 -23.64
CA PHE A 54 -0.41 -2.22 -24.87
C PHE A 54 0.61 -1.36 -25.65
N LYS A 55 0.53 -0.02 -25.57
CA LYS A 55 1.52 0.87 -26.20
C LYS A 55 2.94 0.65 -25.67
N PHE A 56 3.04 0.21 -24.43
CA PHE A 56 4.33 0.06 -23.76
C PHE A 56 4.85 -1.38 -23.78
N GLU A 57 4.00 -2.37 -24.06
CA GLU A 57 4.38 -3.80 -24.07
C GLU A 57 5.29 -4.18 -22.89
N PRO A 58 4.88 -3.94 -21.63
CA PRO A 58 5.71 -4.23 -20.47
C PRO A 58 5.84 -5.74 -20.23
N GLU A 59 6.99 -6.18 -19.70
CA GLU A 59 7.21 -7.53 -19.16
C GLU A 59 6.79 -7.61 -17.68
N LEU A 60 6.80 -6.46 -16.98
CA LEU A 60 6.42 -6.31 -15.57
C LEU A 60 5.53 -5.09 -15.39
N ILE A 61 4.41 -5.27 -14.71
CA ILE A 61 3.52 -4.18 -14.30
C ILE A 61 3.52 -4.14 -12.77
N ILE A 62 3.94 -2.99 -12.19
CA ILE A 62 3.88 -2.74 -10.74
C ILE A 62 2.74 -1.75 -10.49
N ASN A 63 1.61 -2.26 -10.00
CA ASN A 63 0.45 -1.43 -9.70
C ASN A 63 0.46 -0.95 -8.25
N CYS A 64 0.97 0.26 -8.02
CA CYS A 64 0.91 0.98 -6.74
C CYS A 64 -0.28 1.94 -6.63
N ALA A 65 -1.10 2.05 -7.68
CA ALA A 65 -2.26 2.93 -7.67
C ALA A 65 -3.43 2.27 -6.94
N ALA A 66 -4.06 3.01 -6.04
CA ALA A 66 -5.23 2.57 -5.30
C ALA A 66 -6.01 3.77 -4.76
N PHE A 67 -7.30 3.58 -4.50
CA PHE A 67 -8.07 4.44 -3.60
C PHE A 67 -7.79 3.99 -2.17
N THR A 68 -7.16 4.82 -1.33
CA THR A 68 -6.64 4.43 -0.01
C THR A 68 -7.28 5.16 1.17
N GLU A 69 -8.23 6.07 0.91
CA GLU A 69 -8.91 6.83 1.96
C GLU A 69 -10.10 6.01 2.49
N VAL A 70 -9.87 5.19 3.52
CA VAL A 70 -10.81 4.20 4.07
C VAL A 70 -12.18 4.82 4.39
N ASP A 71 -12.21 5.90 5.17
CA ASP A 71 -13.46 6.57 5.55
C ASP A 71 -14.18 7.21 4.35
N LEU A 72 -13.43 7.73 3.39
CA LEU A 72 -13.99 8.32 2.18
C LEU A 72 -14.55 7.26 1.23
N ALA A 73 -14.04 6.03 1.28
CA ALA A 73 -14.55 4.91 0.49
C ALA A 73 -16.02 4.60 0.79
N GLU A 74 -16.47 4.80 2.03
CA GLU A 74 -17.89 4.62 2.38
C GLU A 74 -18.80 5.65 1.69
N LYS A 75 -18.29 6.85 1.42
CA LYS A 75 -19.01 7.93 0.74
C LYS A 75 -18.84 7.89 -0.78
N LYS A 76 -17.71 7.38 -1.28
CA LYS A 76 -17.33 7.33 -2.70
C LYS A 76 -17.23 5.90 -3.22
N LYS A 77 -18.22 5.07 -2.92
CA LYS A 77 -18.22 3.64 -3.24
C LYS A 77 -17.90 3.34 -4.69
N ASN A 78 -18.53 4.04 -5.63
CA ASN A 78 -18.32 3.83 -7.06
C ASN A 78 -16.88 4.17 -7.50
N GLU A 79 -16.30 5.28 -6.99
CA GLU A 79 -14.92 5.66 -7.32
C GLU A 79 -13.93 4.65 -6.73
N CYS A 80 -14.17 4.20 -5.49
CA CYS A 80 -13.35 3.18 -4.84
C CYS A 80 -13.39 1.85 -5.60
N SER A 81 -14.58 1.36 -5.97
CA SER A 81 -14.74 0.13 -6.75
C SER A 81 -14.13 0.24 -8.15
N ALA A 82 -14.27 1.39 -8.82
CA ALA A 82 -13.68 1.61 -10.13
C ALA A 82 -12.15 1.44 -10.09
N ILE A 83 -11.48 2.01 -9.06
CA ILE A 83 -10.01 2.01 -8.96
C ILE A 83 -9.49 0.68 -8.38
N ASN A 84 -10.08 0.19 -7.29
CA ASN A 84 -9.53 -0.95 -6.54
C ASN A 84 -9.98 -2.32 -7.06
N HIS A 85 -11.06 -2.38 -7.84
CA HIS A 85 -11.61 -3.62 -8.38
C HIS A 85 -11.62 -3.59 -9.92
N ILE A 86 -12.43 -2.75 -10.55
CA ILE A 86 -12.67 -2.80 -12.00
C ILE A 86 -11.38 -2.55 -12.79
N ALA A 87 -10.62 -1.50 -12.42
CA ALA A 87 -9.34 -1.22 -13.05
C ALA A 87 -8.31 -2.33 -12.82
N VAL A 88 -8.31 -2.95 -11.64
CA VAL A 88 -7.42 -4.07 -11.33
C VAL A 88 -7.76 -5.29 -12.17
N HIS A 89 -9.05 -5.58 -12.38
CA HIS A 89 -9.50 -6.63 -13.29
C HIS A 89 -8.98 -6.38 -14.73
N GLU A 90 -9.14 -5.18 -15.27
CA GLU A 90 -8.67 -4.86 -16.63
C GLU A 90 -7.12 -4.88 -16.73
N LEU A 91 -6.41 -4.47 -15.69
CA LEU A 91 -4.95 -4.63 -15.61
C LEU A 91 -4.54 -6.11 -15.66
N ALA A 92 -5.21 -6.97 -14.91
CA ALA A 92 -4.93 -8.40 -14.89
C ALA A 92 -5.20 -9.06 -16.25
N LYS A 93 -6.32 -8.74 -16.90
CA LYS A 93 -6.61 -9.20 -18.27
C LYS A 93 -5.55 -8.75 -19.28
N THR A 94 -5.17 -7.48 -19.19
CA THR A 94 -4.16 -6.90 -20.08
C THR A 94 -2.79 -7.54 -19.83
N SER A 95 -2.42 -7.76 -18.57
CA SER A 95 -1.19 -8.48 -18.19
C SER A 95 -1.16 -9.88 -18.77
N LYS A 96 -2.27 -10.62 -18.67
CA LYS A 96 -2.40 -11.97 -19.27
C LYS A 96 -2.19 -11.94 -20.77
N ALA A 97 -2.84 -11.01 -21.47
CA ALA A 97 -2.76 -10.90 -22.93
C ALA A 97 -1.34 -10.56 -23.40
N LEU A 98 -0.57 -9.83 -22.61
CA LEU A 98 0.84 -9.48 -22.88
C LEU A 98 1.84 -10.56 -22.42
N GLY A 99 1.43 -11.51 -21.60
CA GLY A 99 2.35 -12.40 -20.87
C GLY A 99 3.21 -11.67 -19.84
N ALA A 100 2.75 -10.50 -19.38
CA ALA A 100 3.43 -9.69 -18.38
C ALA A 100 3.10 -10.17 -16.97
N ARG A 101 4.07 -10.07 -16.03
CA ARG A 101 3.81 -10.31 -14.61
C ARG A 101 3.20 -9.07 -13.97
N LEU A 102 2.12 -9.26 -13.20
CA LEU A 102 1.47 -8.19 -12.43
C LEU A 102 1.86 -8.27 -10.94
N VAL A 103 2.47 -7.21 -10.43
CA VAL A 103 2.67 -6.98 -9.00
C VAL A 103 1.60 -6.03 -8.50
N HIS A 104 0.84 -6.44 -7.48
CA HIS A 104 -0.25 -5.65 -6.92
C HIS A 104 -0.15 -5.56 -5.40
N PHE A 105 -0.56 -4.42 -4.82
CA PHE A 105 -0.56 -4.20 -3.38
C PHE A 105 -1.99 -4.23 -2.85
N SER A 106 -2.21 -5.10 -1.88
CA SER A 106 -3.44 -5.23 -1.12
C SER A 106 -3.24 -4.77 0.33
N THR A 107 -4.13 -5.12 1.21
CA THR A 107 -4.25 -4.57 2.57
C THR A 107 -4.65 -5.64 3.58
N ASP A 108 -4.34 -5.39 4.85
CA ASP A 108 -4.87 -6.11 6.00
C ASP A 108 -6.38 -5.89 6.23
N TYR A 109 -6.98 -4.85 5.65
CA TYR A 109 -8.43 -4.59 5.68
C TYR A 109 -9.27 -5.65 4.95
N VAL A 110 -8.66 -6.63 4.28
CA VAL A 110 -9.37 -7.81 3.74
C VAL A 110 -9.80 -8.78 4.85
N PHE A 111 -9.32 -8.60 6.07
CA PHE A 111 -9.69 -9.38 7.25
C PHE A 111 -10.67 -8.62 8.15
N ASP A 112 -11.34 -9.35 9.04
CA ASP A 112 -12.29 -8.81 10.01
C ASP A 112 -11.64 -8.17 11.25
N GLY A 113 -10.34 -8.39 11.46
CA GLY A 113 -9.61 -7.85 12.60
C GLY A 113 -9.92 -8.52 13.95
N CYS A 114 -10.64 -9.66 13.97
CA CYS A 114 -11.12 -10.32 15.19
C CYS A 114 -10.15 -11.35 15.77
N GLN A 115 -9.07 -11.68 15.07
CA GLN A 115 -8.09 -12.67 15.56
C GLN A 115 -7.13 -12.05 16.58
N ALA A 116 -6.88 -12.79 17.68
CA ALA A 116 -5.86 -12.43 18.67
C ALA A 116 -4.43 -12.66 18.16
N LEU A 117 -4.24 -13.57 17.21
CA LEU A 117 -2.97 -13.87 16.57
C LEU A 117 -2.87 -13.23 15.19
N ALA A 118 -1.67 -13.15 14.67
CA ALA A 118 -1.45 -12.66 13.31
C ALA A 118 -2.19 -13.53 12.28
N TYR A 119 -2.81 -12.87 11.29
CA TYR A 119 -3.39 -13.54 10.13
C TYR A 119 -2.29 -14.12 9.25
N SER A 120 -2.56 -15.28 8.68
CA SER A 120 -1.75 -15.87 7.60
C SER A 120 -2.41 -15.60 6.24
N GLU A 121 -1.70 -15.85 5.16
CA GLU A 121 -2.24 -15.74 3.80
C GLU A 121 -3.45 -16.67 3.56
N GLN A 122 -3.55 -17.78 4.31
CA GLN A 122 -4.64 -18.76 4.25
C GLN A 122 -5.78 -18.45 5.23
N SER A 123 -5.66 -17.43 6.07
CA SER A 123 -6.74 -17.05 6.98
C SER A 123 -7.98 -16.60 6.19
N PRO A 124 -9.19 -16.95 6.65
CA PRO A 124 -10.42 -16.49 6.01
C PRO A 124 -10.48 -14.96 5.94
N THR A 125 -10.86 -14.46 4.79
CA THR A 125 -11.11 -13.02 4.59
C THR A 125 -12.53 -12.67 5.03
N GLY A 126 -12.73 -11.43 5.51
CA GLY A 126 -14.03 -10.93 5.99
C GLY A 126 -13.98 -9.42 6.14
N PRO A 127 -13.84 -8.64 5.04
CA PRO A 127 -13.67 -7.19 5.13
C PRO A 127 -14.90 -6.52 5.73
N LEU A 128 -14.67 -5.59 6.67
CA LEU A 128 -15.73 -4.84 7.35
C LEU A 128 -16.02 -3.49 6.68
N SER A 129 -15.14 -3.01 5.81
CA SER A 129 -15.27 -1.73 5.12
C SER A 129 -15.40 -1.90 3.62
N HIS A 130 -16.02 -0.90 2.95
CA HIS A 130 -16.08 -0.89 1.50
C HIS A 130 -14.69 -0.87 0.86
N TYR A 131 -13.73 -0.15 1.45
CA TYR A 131 -12.33 -0.20 1.03
C TYR A 131 -11.78 -1.61 1.04
N GLY A 132 -11.88 -2.32 2.17
CA GLY A 132 -11.41 -3.71 2.31
C GLY A 132 -12.07 -4.64 1.30
N GLN A 133 -13.41 -4.51 1.11
CA GLN A 133 -14.15 -5.31 0.14
C GLN A 133 -13.61 -5.08 -1.28
N THR A 134 -13.45 -3.82 -1.72
CA THR A 134 -12.95 -3.52 -3.08
C THR A 134 -11.52 -4.00 -3.31
N LYS A 135 -10.67 -4.00 -2.27
CA LYS A 135 -9.32 -4.57 -2.36
C LYS A 135 -9.36 -6.09 -2.50
N LEU A 136 -10.23 -6.77 -1.75
CA LEU A 136 -10.45 -8.21 -1.87
C LEU A 136 -11.01 -8.59 -3.25
N ASP A 137 -11.98 -7.81 -3.77
CA ASP A 137 -12.52 -8.03 -5.12
C ASP A 137 -11.43 -7.89 -6.19
N GLY A 138 -10.48 -6.97 -6.00
CA GLY A 138 -9.29 -6.83 -6.84
C GLY A 138 -8.36 -8.06 -6.76
N GLU A 139 -8.08 -8.61 -5.57
CA GLU A 139 -7.31 -9.85 -5.40
C GLU A 139 -7.95 -11.02 -6.15
N ASN A 140 -9.27 -11.20 -5.96
CA ASN A 140 -10.04 -12.25 -6.62
C ASN A 140 -9.99 -12.10 -8.14
N SER A 141 -10.18 -10.87 -8.64
CA SER A 141 -10.11 -10.57 -10.08
C SER A 141 -8.75 -10.94 -10.68
N ILE A 142 -7.64 -10.65 -10.00
CA ILE A 142 -6.31 -11.04 -10.46
C ILE A 142 -6.19 -12.56 -10.50
N SER A 143 -6.58 -13.23 -9.44
CA SER A 143 -6.49 -14.70 -9.32
C SER A 143 -7.31 -15.42 -10.40
N ASP A 144 -8.52 -14.94 -10.68
CA ASP A 144 -9.45 -15.54 -11.63
C ASP A 144 -9.01 -15.36 -13.10
N THR A 145 -8.22 -14.33 -13.40
CA THR A 145 -7.74 -14.13 -14.78
C THR A 145 -6.71 -15.17 -15.21
N GLY A 146 -5.97 -15.76 -14.28
CA GLY A 146 -4.86 -16.67 -14.57
C GLY A 146 -3.68 -15.99 -15.26
N CYS A 147 -3.43 -14.70 -15.01
CA CYS A 147 -2.18 -14.02 -15.36
C CYS A 147 -1.04 -14.46 -14.41
N GLU A 148 0.20 -14.14 -14.74
CA GLU A 148 1.29 -14.23 -13.76
C GLU A 148 1.20 -13.06 -12.79
N PHE A 149 1.18 -13.34 -11.47
CA PHE A 149 1.00 -12.29 -10.48
C PHE A 149 1.72 -12.53 -9.15
N LEU A 150 1.97 -11.42 -8.45
CA LEU A 150 2.32 -11.38 -7.04
C LEU A 150 1.44 -10.33 -6.36
N ILE A 151 0.65 -10.73 -5.38
CA ILE A 151 -0.14 -9.83 -4.55
C ILE A 151 0.52 -9.71 -3.18
N PHE A 152 0.81 -8.49 -2.74
CA PHE A 152 1.35 -8.23 -1.42
C PHE A 152 0.32 -7.53 -0.55
N ARG A 153 -0.20 -8.21 0.48
CA ARG A 153 -0.99 -7.60 1.54
C ARG A 153 -0.06 -6.89 2.50
N THR A 154 -0.26 -5.61 2.71
CA THR A 154 0.55 -4.77 3.59
C THR A 154 -0.34 -3.98 4.54
N SER A 155 0.25 -3.39 5.58
CA SER A 155 -0.48 -2.62 6.59
C SER A 155 0.25 -1.35 6.97
N TRP A 156 -0.52 -0.32 7.35
CA TRP A 156 -0.03 0.92 7.95
C TRP A 156 1.16 1.54 7.21
N VAL A 157 1.03 1.61 5.88
CA VAL A 157 2.12 2.10 5.02
C VAL A 157 2.44 3.56 5.31
N PHE A 158 3.73 3.83 5.50
CA PHE A 158 4.21 5.18 5.67
C PHE A 158 5.44 5.47 4.82
N ALA A 159 5.61 6.74 4.46
CA ALA A 159 6.78 7.30 3.80
C ALA A 159 7.05 8.70 4.33
N LYS A 160 8.29 9.17 4.21
CA LYS A 160 8.72 10.49 4.69
C LYS A 160 7.85 11.63 4.15
N ASN A 161 7.50 11.58 2.88
CA ASN A 161 6.76 12.64 2.18
C ASN A 161 5.30 12.25 1.87
N GLY A 162 4.71 11.30 2.63
CA GLY A 162 3.37 10.79 2.35
C GLY A 162 2.29 11.36 3.27
N LYS A 163 1.04 11.37 2.77
CA LYS A 163 -0.14 11.57 3.63
C LYS A 163 -0.39 10.31 4.44
N ASN A 164 0.20 10.19 5.61
CA ASN A 164 0.10 9.03 6.48
C ASN A 164 -0.09 9.43 7.95
N PHE A 165 -0.27 8.44 8.80
CA PHE A 165 -0.47 8.64 10.24
C PHE A 165 0.69 9.39 10.89
N ILE A 166 1.95 9.02 10.58
CA ILE A 166 3.14 9.64 11.18
C ILE A 166 3.18 11.14 10.87
N GLY A 167 2.95 11.53 9.61
CA GLY A 167 2.91 12.94 9.24
C GLY A 167 1.77 13.73 9.90
N LYS A 168 0.59 13.08 10.10
CA LYS A 168 -0.51 13.69 10.85
C LYS A 168 -0.14 13.88 12.32
N ILE A 169 0.44 12.86 12.96
CA ILE A 169 0.86 12.89 14.35
C ILE A 169 1.96 13.94 14.56
N ASP A 170 2.98 13.99 13.70
CA ASP A 170 4.04 15.00 13.78
C ASP A 170 3.46 16.42 13.85
N LYS A 171 2.52 16.74 12.95
CA LYS A 171 1.84 18.03 12.96
C LYS A 171 1.06 18.26 14.26
N LEU A 172 0.28 17.30 14.72
CA LEU A 172 -0.51 17.43 15.95
C LEU A 172 0.39 17.62 17.20
N LEU A 173 1.51 16.91 17.28
CA LEU A 173 2.47 17.03 18.37
C LEU A 173 3.15 18.40 18.42
N ARG A 174 3.29 19.07 17.27
CA ARG A 174 3.82 20.45 17.20
C ARG A 174 2.78 21.51 17.57
N ASP A 175 1.51 21.27 17.21
CA ASP A 175 0.46 22.28 17.28
C ASP A 175 -0.35 22.25 18.58
N ARG A 176 -0.38 21.11 19.31
CA ARG A 176 -1.25 20.89 20.47
C ARG A 176 -0.49 20.46 21.70
N ASP A 177 -0.99 20.88 22.88
CA ASP A 177 -0.41 20.48 24.18
C ASP A 177 -0.78 19.04 24.56
N GLU A 178 -1.95 18.57 24.09
CA GLU A 178 -2.47 17.23 24.33
C GLU A 178 -3.15 16.70 23.07
N ILE A 179 -3.00 15.40 22.79
CA ILE A 179 -3.68 14.69 21.69
C ILE A 179 -4.27 13.37 22.17
N SER A 180 -5.39 12.95 21.57
CA SER A 180 -6.01 11.64 21.78
C SER A 180 -5.71 10.73 20.59
N VAL A 181 -5.32 9.48 20.86
CA VAL A 181 -4.96 8.48 19.85
C VAL A 181 -5.58 7.14 20.20
N VAL A 182 -6.12 6.44 19.21
CA VAL A 182 -6.72 5.11 19.35
C VAL A 182 -5.71 4.09 19.91
N ASN A 183 -6.12 3.31 20.92
CA ASN A 183 -5.24 2.38 21.63
C ASN A 183 -5.62 0.89 21.48
N ASP A 184 -6.79 0.59 20.91
CA ASP A 184 -7.37 -0.75 20.77
C ASP A 184 -7.31 -1.32 19.33
N GLN A 185 -6.67 -0.60 18.39
CA GLN A 185 -6.36 -1.10 17.07
C GLN A 185 -4.87 -1.39 16.98
N PHE A 186 -4.54 -2.61 16.53
CA PHE A 186 -3.16 -3.10 16.43
C PHE A 186 -2.79 -3.39 14.98
N GLY A 187 -1.55 -3.10 14.62
CA GLY A 187 -1.01 -3.34 13.28
C GLY A 187 0.50 -3.24 13.24
N ALA A 188 1.06 -3.40 12.05
CA ALA A 188 2.49 -3.35 11.80
C ALA A 188 2.82 -2.16 10.88
N PRO A 189 3.32 -1.03 11.40
CA PRO A 189 3.77 0.09 10.57
C PRO A 189 4.84 -0.36 9.60
N THR A 190 4.59 -0.21 8.29
CA THR A 190 5.48 -0.72 7.25
C THR A 190 5.94 0.41 6.33
N SER A 191 7.24 0.63 6.22
CA SER A 191 7.74 1.71 5.38
C SER A 191 7.63 1.36 3.89
N ALA A 192 7.22 2.31 3.07
CA ALA A 192 7.13 2.15 1.62
C ALA A 192 8.50 1.77 1.00
N SER A 193 9.60 2.30 1.55
CA SER A 193 10.95 1.95 1.12
C SER A 193 11.29 0.49 1.41
N PHE A 194 10.88 -0.05 2.57
CA PHE A 194 11.05 -1.47 2.89
C PHE A 194 10.23 -2.35 1.95
N ILE A 195 8.95 -1.98 1.69
CA ILE A 195 8.10 -2.71 0.75
C ILE A 195 8.76 -2.79 -0.63
N ALA A 196 9.17 -1.65 -1.19
CA ALA A 196 9.81 -1.61 -2.50
C ALA A 196 11.09 -2.48 -2.53
N LYS A 197 11.93 -2.37 -1.50
CA LYS A 197 13.16 -3.17 -1.39
C LYS A 197 12.89 -4.67 -1.38
N ILE A 198 11.95 -5.14 -0.57
CA ILE A 198 11.65 -6.58 -0.46
C ILE A 198 11.04 -7.11 -1.75
N VAL A 199 10.09 -6.37 -2.36
CA VAL A 199 9.50 -6.79 -3.64
C VAL A 199 10.56 -6.86 -4.75
N LEU A 200 11.44 -5.85 -4.85
CA LEU A 200 12.54 -5.88 -5.84
C LEU A 200 13.50 -7.04 -5.60
N LEU A 201 13.86 -7.32 -4.34
CA LEU A 201 14.68 -8.50 -4.00
C LEU A 201 13.97 -9.81 -4.38
N SER A 202 12.67 -9.90 -4.17
CA SER A 202 11.86 -11.06 -4.55
C SER A 202 11.83 -11.25 -6.07
N LEU A 203 11.69 -10.18 -6.84
CA LEU A 203 11.71 -10.23 -8.30
C LEU A 203 13.08 -10.59 -8.87
N LEU A 204 14.15 -10.15 -8.22
CA LEU A 204 15.53 -10.34 -8.71
C LEU A 204 16.18 -11.65 -8.27
N ARG A 205 15.82 -12.18 -7.10
CA ARG A 205 16.55 -13.26 -6.43
C ARG A 205 15.73 -14.50 -6.12
N SER A 206 14.42 -14.41 -6.08
CA SER A 206 13.55 -15.52 -5.75
C SER A 206 12.59 -15.81 -6.90
N ASN A 207 12.37 -17.10 -7.16
CA ASN A 207 11.31 -17.54 -8.04
C ASN A 207 10.02 -17.69 -7.23
N LEU A 208 9.49 -16.58 -6.71
CA LEU A 208 8.17 -16.62 -6.07
C LEU A 208 7.15 -17.10 -7.10
N SER A 209 6.39 -18.10 -6.73
CA SER A 209 5.24 -18.56 -7.51
C SER A 209 4.12 -17.52 -7.48
N ASN A 210 3.20 -17.61 -8.43
CA ASN A 210 1.97 -16.83 -8.37
C ASN A 210 1.28 -17.04 -7.02
N GLY A 211 0.87 -15.95 -6.39
CA GLY A 211 0.23 -16.05 -5.09
C GLY A 211 0.07 -14.73 -4.35
N ILE A 212 -0.57 -14.86 -3.19
CA ILE A 212 -0.77 -13.79 -2.22
C ILE A 212 0.25 -13.96 -1.11
N TYR A 213 0.90 -12.89 -0.72
CA TYR A 213 1.95 -12.86 0.29
C TYR A 213 1.69 -11.74 1.29
N HIS A 214 1.97 -11.97 2.57
CA HIS A 214 1.95 -10.92 3.56
C HIS A 214 3.31 -10.20 3.57
N LEU A 215 3.28 -8.89 3.46
CA LEU A 215 4.48 -8.04 3.48
C LEU A 215 4.29 -6.90 4.46
N SER A 216 4.70 -7.12 5.70
CA SER A 216 4.68 -6.14 6.77
C SER A 216 5.95 -6.21 7.60
N SER A 217 6.21 -5.17 8.40
CA SER A 217 7.27 -5.21 9.41
C SER A 217 6.96 -6.25 10.49
N ALA A 218 7.98 -6.78 11.13
CA ALA A 218 7.81 -7.68 12.27
C ALA A 218 7.30 -6.94 13.52
N GLY A 219 6.55 -7.66 14.35
CA GLY A 219 5.94 -7.14 15.58
C GLY A 219 4.60 -6.43 15.33
N ALA A 220 4.00 -5.98 16.43
CA ALA A 220 2.73 -5.24 16.40
C ALA A 220 2.77 -4.09 17.40
N THR A 221 2.04 -3.02 17.09
CA THR A 221 1.83 -1.88 17.99
C THR A 221 0.43 -1.33 17.79
N SER A 222 -0.09 -0.56 18.78
CA SER A 222 -1.31 0.24 18.58
C SER A 222 -0.95 1.59 17.93
N TRP A 223 -1.97 2.31 17.43
CA TRP A 223 -1.77 3.69 16.97
C TRP A 223 -1.19 4.57 18.09
N LEU A 224 -1.66 4.38 19.33
CA LEU A 224 -1.10 5.05 20.50
C LEU A 224 0.37 4.73 20.69
N GLY A 225 0.75 3.44 20.67
CA GLY A 225 2.13 3.00 20.83
C GLY A 225 3.05 3.57 19.74
N LEU A 226 2.56 3.62 18.50
CA LEU A 226 3.30 4.24 17.39
C LEU A 226 3.52 5.74 17.62
N ALA A 227 2.48 6.48 18.04
CA ALA A 227 2.58 7.91 18.31
C ALA A 227 3.56 8.21 19.47
N GLN A 228 3.50 7.44 20.55
CA GLN A 228 4.40 7.56 21.69
C GLN A 228 5.86 7.26 21.29
N LYS A 229 6.09 6.20 20.53
CA LYS A 229 7.42 5.84 20.05
C LYS A 229 7.98 6.91 19.12
N TYR A 230 7.14 7.45 18.22
CA TYR A 230 7.54 8.53 17.32
C TYR A 230 7.97 9.77 18.11
N LEU A 231 7.16 10.23 19.07
CA LEU A 231 7.51 11.38 19.92
C LEU A 231 8.83 11.14 20.69
N ALA A 232 8.99 9.96 21.29
CA ALA A 232 10.20 9.61 22.03
C ALA A 232 11.45 9.66 21.15
N LEU A 233 11.38 9.18 19.90
CA LEU A 233 12.48 9.26 18.95
C LEU A 233 12.81 10.72 18.59
N CYS A 234 11.80 11.53 18.30
CA CYS A 234 11.97 12.94 17.98
C CYS A 234 12.61 13.74 19.14
N LEU A 235 12.23 13.42 20.38
CA LEU A 235 12.80 14.08 21.56
C LEU A 235 14.24 13.67 21.83
N ASN A 236 14.66 12.47 21.44
CA ASN A 236 16.02 11.98 21.65
C ASN A 236 17.03 12.45 20.57
N GLU A 237 16.55 12.68 19.35
CA GLU A 237 17.43 12.93 18.18
C GLU A 237 17.77 14.41 17.97
N SER A 238 17.04 15.35 18.56
CA SER A 238 17.27 16.76 18.27
C SER A 238 17.57 17.61 19.48
N ALA A 239 18.69 18.36 19.40
CA ALA A 239 18.92 19.54 20.23
C ALA A 239 17.82 20.61 20.05
N GLU A 240 16.96 20.45 19.06
CA GLU A 240 15.81 21.29 18.72
C GLU A 240 14.50 20.86 19.39
N ASN A 241 14.56 20.17 20.51
CA ASN A 241 13.43 19.66 21.31
C ASN A 241 12.31 20.69 21.62
N ARG A 242 12.54 21.96 21.30
CA ARG A 242 11.58 23.05 21.51
C ARG A 242 10.43 23.09 20.50
N GLN A 243 10.45 22.25 19.46
CA GLN A 243 9.44 22.27 18.40
C GLN A 243 8.14 21.56 18.77
N TYR A 244 8.17 20.62 19.73
CA TYR A 244 6.99 19.84 20.12
C TYR A 244 6.33 20.45 21.36
N LYS A 245 5.08 20.90 21.20
CA LYS A 245 4.26 21.43 22.30
C LYS A 245 3.64 20.32 23.11
N CYS A 246 3.35 19.18 22.50
CA CYS A 246 2.62 18.08 23.10
C CYS A 246 3.36 17.53 24.34
N ARG A 247 2.64 17.53 25.47
CA ARG A 247 3.10 17.02 26.76
C ARG A 247 2.40 15.71 27.15
N LYS A 248 1.29 15.39 26.51
CA LYS A 248 0.47 14.23 26.85
C LYS A 248 -0.19 13.63 25.63
N ILE A 249 -0.05 12.33 25.47
CA ILE A 249 -0.79 11.53 24.49
C ILE A 249 -1.70 10.61 25.25
N ILE A 250 -3.02 10.78 25.06
CA ILE A 250 -4.08 10.00 25.71
C ILE A 250 -4.53 8.88 24.80
N GLY A 251 -4.58 7.66 25.34
CA GLY A 251 -5.20 6.53 24.64
C GLY A 251 -6.72 6.58 24.77
N ILE A 252 -7.43 6.42 23.67
CA ILE A 252 -8.88 6.31 23.62
C ILE A 252 -9.27 5.04 22.86
N PRO A 253 -10.41 4.39 23.19
CA PRO A 253 -10.92 3.30 22.38
C PRO A 253 -11.44 3.80 21.03
N SER A 254 -11.47 2.91 20.03
CA SER A 254 -11.99 3.22 18.69
C SER A 254 -13.41 3.77 18.71
N SER A 255 -14.23 3.33 19.67
CA SER A 255 -15.62 3.77 19.85
C SER A 255 -15.76 5.26 20.22
N GLU A 256 -14.74 5.88 20.77
CA GLU A 256 -14.68 7.31 21.09
C GLU A 256 -14.03 8.14 19.97
N TYR A 257 -13.42 7.49 19.00
CA TYR A 257 -12.83 8.17 17.84
C TYR A 257 -13.89 8.39 16.78
N GLN A 258 -14.33 9.64 16.60
CA GLN A 258 -15.27 10.00 15.53
C GLN A 258 -14.58 9.88 14.17
N THR A 259 -14.86 8.79 13.47
CA THR A 259 -14.63 8.68 12.03
C THR A 259 -15.78 9.35 11.28
N ALA A 260 -15.48 9.96 10.16
CA ALA A 260 -16.48 10.66 9.34
C ALA A 260 -17.52 9.70 8.74
#